data_0e0ddb1adb72f7adf84bce84c093bb23
#
_entry.id   0e0ddb1adb72f7adf84bce84c093bb23
#
_cell.length_a   1.000
_cell.length_b   1.000
_cell.length_c   1.000
_cell.angle_alpha   90.00
_cell.angle_beta   90.00
_cell.angle_gamma   90.00
#
_symmetry.space_group_name_H-M   'P 1'
#
loop_
_entity.id
_entity.type
_entity.pdbx_description
1 polymer ?
#
loop_
_entity_poly.entity_id
_entity_poly.type
_entity_poly.pdbx_seq_one_letter_code
_entity_poly.pdbx_strand_id
1 'polypeptide(L)'
;CRRLELVKNAELFAKKKHSGQFRKDGVTTYSKHLEDVVNRLKSLGVIDEELLCAGWLHDTIEDTDVTFDDLFEKYESRIAVLVSSLSKDMSLTRKKRERIYVKQLQEASFDAKLIKLCDISANLSDLKNYDASKSKKLRQVRKIRHYLTVIKNDLIENTDYPKTMTLLESINQNLKQFGLRSISL
;
A
#
# COMPACT_ATOMS: atom_id res chain seq x y z
N CYS A 1 -25.12 5.55 9.56
CA CYS A 1 -25.47 5.03 8.22
C CYS A 1 -24.64 5.63 7.06
N ARG A 2 -24.42 6.96 7.00
CA ARG A 2 -23.63 7.58 5.89
C ARG A 2 -22.18 7.08 5.79
N ARG A 3 -21.58 6.73 6.88
CA ARG A 3 -20.15 6.40 7.01
C ARG A 3 -19.80 5.00 6.48
N LEU A 4 -20.58 3.99 6.85
CA LEU A 4 -20.46 2.63 6.28
C LEU A 4 -20.66 2.63 4.77
N GLU A 5 -21.47 3.57 4.29
CA GLU A 5 -21.78 3.73 2.87
C GLU A 5 -20.59 4.25 2.06
N LEU A 6 -19.77 5.17 2.62
CA LEU A 6 -18.59 5.71 1.95
C LEU A 6 -17.52 4.63 1.69
N VAL A 7 -17.18 3.86 2.73
CA VAL A 7 -16.21 2.76 2.61
C VAL A 7 -16.71 1.69 1.64
N LYS A 8 -17.99 1.34 1.72
CA LYS A 8 -18.59 0.36 0.79
C LYS A 8 -18.57 0.87 -0.66
N ASN A 9 -18.83 2.14 -0.86
CA ASN A 9 -18.74 2.76 -2.18
C ASN A 9 -17.31 2.69 -2.73
N ALA A 10 -16.31 3.03 -1.92
CA ALA A 10 -14.90 2.94 -2.31
C ALA A 10 -14.50 1.49 -2.66
N GLU A 11 -14.94 0.52 -1.88
CA GLU A 11 -14.73 -0.91 -2.15
C GLU A 11 -15.28 -1.30 -3.53
N LEU A 12 -16.55 -0.98 -3.79
CA LEU A 12 -17.21 -1.32 -5.05
C LEU A 12 -16.56 -0.61 -6.24
N PHE A 13 -16.21 0.65 -6.08
CA PHE A 13 -15.52 1.42 -7.11
C PHE A 13 -14.15 0.81 -7.45
N ALA A 14 -13.35 0.50 -6.42
CA ALA A 14 -12.03 -0.12 -6.60
C ALA A 14 -12.16 -1.49 -7.28
N LYS A 15 -13.08 -2.34 -6.85
CA LYS A 15 -13.33 -3.66 -7.45
C LYS A 15 -13.74 -3.53 -8.92
N LYS A 16 -14.58 -2.55 -9.26
CA LYS A 16 -14.99 -2.30 -10.63
C LYS A 16 -13.82 -1.86 -11.51
N LYS A 17 -13.01 -0.93 -11.01
CA LYS A 17 -11.84 -0.40 -11.74
C LYS A 17 -10.74 -1.43 -11.95
N HIS A 18 -10.53 -2.32 -11.00
CA HIS A 18 -9.57 -3.41 -11.10
C HIS A 18 -10.15 -4.70 -11.70
N SER A 19 -11.37 -4.65 -12.22
CA SER A 19 -12.04 -5.81 -12.84
C SER A 19 -11.17 -6.38 -13.96
N GLY A 20 -10.99 -7.71 -13.96
CA GLY A 20 -10.17 -8.39 -14.96
C GLY A 20 -8.66 -8.36 -14.67
N GLN A 21 -8.24 -7.68 -13.60
CA GLN A 21 -6.85 -7.71 -13.15
C GLN A 21 -6.61 -8.83 -12.15
N PHE A 22 -5.43 -9.45 -12.24
CA PHE A 22 -5.01 -10.53 -11.37
C PHE A 22 -3.67 -10.22 -10.70
N ARG A 23 -3.43 -10.84 -9.56
CA ARG A 23 -2.11 -10.85 -8.93
C ARG A 23 -1.13 -11.65 -9.80
N LYS A 24 0.14 -11.61 -9.46
CA LYS A 24 1.21 -12.22 -10.25
C LYS A 24 1.10 -13.75 -10.37
N ASP A 25 0.29 -14.40 -9.53
CA ASP A 25 -0.03 -15.83 -9.66
C ASP A 25 -0.98 -16.13 -10.85
N GLY A 26 -1.55 -15.10 -11.46
CA GLY A 26 -2.47 -15.21 -12.59
C GLY A 26 -3.87 -15.74 -12.25
N VAL A 27 -4.15 -16.00 -10.98
CA VAL A 27 -5.39 -16.65 -10.50
C VAL A 27 -6.14 -15.79 -9.50
N THR A 28 -5.43 -15.21 -8.54
CA THR A 28 -6.02 -14.37 -7.50
C THR A 28 -6.40 -13.00 -8.08
N THR A 29 -7.66 -12.59 -7.88
CA THR A 29 -8.13 -11.28 -8.32
C THR A 29 -7.38 -10.15 -7.61
N TYR A 30 -7.18 -9.04 -8.30
CA TYR A 30 -6.46 -7.89 -7.72
C TYR A 30 -7.19 -7.31 -6.50
N SER A 31 -8.51 -7.38 -6.48
CA SER A 31 -9.31 -6.93 -5.34
C SER A 31 -8.99 -7.65 -4.02
N LYS A 32 -8.47 -8.88 -4.09
CA LYS A 32 -8.00 -9.61 -2.89
C LYS A 32 -6.86 -8.89 -2.20
N HIS A 33 -5.92 -8.34 -2.96
CA HIS A 33 -4.83 -7.51 -2.42
C HIS A 33 -5.37 -6.26 -1.71
N LEU A 34 -6.33 -5.56 -2.34
CA LEU A 34 -6.94 -4.37 -1.76
C LEU A 34 -7.65 -4.69 -0.44
N GLU A 35 -8.38 -5.80 -0.40
CA GLU A 35 -9.03 -6.30 0.81
C GLU A 35 -8.01 -6.62 1.90
N ASP A 36 -6.90 -7.26 1.55
CA ASP A 36 -5.81 -7.59 2.48
C ASP A 36 -5.19 -6.34 3.09
N VAL A 37 -5.00 -5.29 2.30
CA VAL A 37 -4.49 -3.99 2.78
C VAL A 37 -5.48 -3.35 3.77
N VAL A 38 -6.75 -3.28 3.41
CA VAL A 38 -7.79 -2.69 4.26
C VAL A 38 -7.97 -3.48 5.56
N ASN A 39 -7.94 -4.81 5.49
CA ASN A 39 -8.02 -5.66 6.68
C ASN A 39 -6.83 -5.43 7.62
N ARG A 40 -5.63 -5.21 7.08
CA ARG A 40 -4.45 -4.86 7.88
C ARG A 40 -4.62 -3.50 8.56
N LEU A 41 -5.14 -2.50 7.86
CA LEU A 41 -5.45 -1.21 8.48
C LEU A 41 -6.42 -1.37 9.65
N LYS A 42 -7.49 -2.12 9.47
CA LYS A 42 -8.45 -2.42 10.55
C LYS A 42 -7.80 -3.15 11.72
N SER A 43 -6.91 -4.09 11.44
CA SER A 43 -6.15 -4.83 12.46
C SER A 43 -5.23 -3.93 13.29
N LEU A 44 -4.72 -2.85 12.70
CA LEU A 44 -3.94 -1.83 13.42
C LEU A 44 -4.79 -0.93 14.29
N GLY A 45 -6.11 -1.00 14.18
CA GLY A 45 -7.05 -0.18 14.93
C GLY A 45 -7.59 1.03 14.16
N VAL A 46 -7.37 1.10 12.85
CA VAL A 46 -7.88 2.19 12.01
C VAL A 46 -9.40 2.10 11.91
N ILE A 47 -10.08 3.16 12.34
CA ILE A 47 -11.53 3.35 12.22
C ILE A 47 -11.89 4.56 11.35
N ASP A 48 -10.90 5.34 10.96
CA ASP A 48 -11.04 6.50 10.08
C ASP A 48 -11.48 6.04 8.69
N GLU A 49 -12.66 6.43 8.29
CA GLU A 49 -13.29 5.96 7.05
C GLU A 49 -12.59 6.45 5.80
N GLU A 50 -12.11 7.69 5.80
CA GLU A 50 -11.36 8.22 4.66
C GLU A 50 -10.05 7.45 4.46
N LEU A 51 -9.41 7.06 5.56
CA LEU A 51 -8.20 6.24 5.51
C LEU A 51 -8.50 4.84 4.98
N LEU A 52 -9.60 4.22 5.38
CA LEU A 52 -10.04 2.93 4.85
C LEU A 52 -10.43 3.02 3.38
N CYS A 53 -11.10 4.10 2.97
CA CYS A 53 -11.39 4.37 1.55
C CYS A 53 -10.10 4.47 0.74
N ALA A 54 -9.12 5.23 1.23
CA ALA A 54 -7.82 5.35 0.56
C ALA A 54 -7.10 4.00 0.46
N GLY A 55 -7.27 3.12 1.45
CA GLY A 55 -6.78 1.74 1.39
C GLY A 55 -7.36 0.95 0.21
N TRP A 56 -8.67 1.02 0.01
CA TRP A 56 -9.34 0.41 -1.15
C TRP A 56 -8.87 1.00 -2.48
N LEU A 57 -8.63 2.31 -2.52
CA LEU A 57 -8.39 3.07 -3.74
C LEU A 57 -6.90 3.25 -4.07
N HIS A 58 -5.98 2.81 -3.20
CA HIS A 58 -4.57 3.21 -3.25
C HIS A 58 -3.84 2.88 -4.56
N ASP A 59 -4.27 1.86 -5.29
CA ASP A 59 -3.67 1.45 -6.58
C ASP A 59 -4.46 1.92 -7.81
N THR A 60 -5.58 2.63 -7.64
CA THR A 60 -6.44 2.99 -8.77
C THR A 60 -5.79 3.96 -9.76
N ILE A 61 -5.08 4.97 -9.28
CA ILE A 61 -4.39 5.93 -10.16
C ILE A 61 -3.26 5.25 -10.93
N GLU A 62 -2.48 4.39 -10.25
CA GLU A 62 -1.31 3.74 -10.84
C GLU A 62 -1.68 2.66 -11.85
N ASP A 63 -2.71 1.86 -11.55
CA ASP A 63 -3.01 0.62 -12.26
C ASP A 63 -4.31 0.64 -13.08
N THR A 64 -5.05 1.74 -13.07
CA THR A 64 -6.28 1.91 -13.85
C THR A 64 -6.32 3.27 -14.56
N ASP A 65 -7.43 3.60 -15.19
CA ASP A 65 -7.66 4.88 -15.86
C ASP A 65 -8.10 6.02 -14.91
N VAL A 66 -8.20 5.74 -13.62
CA VAL A 66 -8.61 6.71 -12.60
C VAL A 66 -7.55 7.79 -12.45
N THR A 67 -7.99 9.06 -12.44
CA THR A 67 -7.12 10.23 -12.22
C THR A 67 -7.31 10.81 -10.83
N PHE A 68 -6.38 11.69 -10.42
CA PHE A 68 -6.53 12.48 -9.21
C PHE A 68 -7.86 13.27 -9.22
N ASP A 69 -8.19 13.91 -10.34
CA ASP A 69 -9.40 14.71 -10.47
C ASP A 69 -10.67 13.88 -10.29
N ASP A 70 -10.68 12.66 -10.83
CA ASP A 70 -11.79 11.72 -10.62
C ASP A 70 -12.02 11.43 -9.13
N LEU A 71 -10.95 11.17 -8.39
CA LEU A 71 -11.03 10.90 -6.96
C LEU A 71 -11.41 12.15 -6.16
N PHE A 72 -10.87 13.31 -6.54
CA PHE A 72 -11.20 14.58 -5.91
C PHE A 72 -12.69 14.91 -6.03
N GLU A 73 -13.25 14.75 -7.23
CA GLU A 73 -14.68 15.00 -7.46
C GLU A 73 -15.58 14.02 -6.70
N LYS A 74 -15.16 12.74 -6.63
CA LYS A 74 -16.00 11.69 -6.03
C LYS A 74 -15.83 11.57 -4.52
N TYR A 75 -14.63 11.78 -3.97
CA TYR A 75 -14.28 11.50 -2.58
C TYR A 75 -13.65 12.67 -1.84
N GLU A 76 -13.58 13.84 -2.45
CA GLU A 76 -12.97 15.05 -1.89
C GLU A 76 -11.43 14.96 -1.76
N SER A 77 -10.85 16.02 -1.17
CA SER A 77 -9.41 16.26 -1.26
C SER A 77 -8.55 15.27 -0.48
N ARG A 78 -8.94 14.91 0.74
CA ARG A 78 -8.08 14.09 1.59
C ARG A 78 -7.83 12.71 1.00
N ILE A 79 -8.88 12.03 0.54
CA ILE A 79 -8.76 10.70 -0.10
C ILE A 79 -7.93 10.80 -1.38
N ALA A 80 -8.20 11.79 -2.23
CA ALA A 80 -7.46 12.00 -3.47
C ALA A 80 -5.96 12.23 -3.21
N VAL A 81 -5.61 13.04 -2.21
CA VAL A 81 -4.22 13.32 -1.82
C VAL A 81 -3.54 12.06 -1.28
N LEU A 82 -4.21 11.30 -0.41
CA LEU A 82 -3.66 10.05 0.13
C LEU A 82 -3.32 9.06 -1.00
N VAL A 83 -4.25 8.84 -1.92
CA VAL A 83 -4.04 7.93 -3.06
C VAL A 83 -2.93 8.43 -3.97
N SER A 84 -2.93 9.72 -4.30
CA SER A 84 -1.89 10.34 -5.13
C SER A 84 -0.51 10.19 -4.50
N SER A 85 -0.40 10.37 -3.18
CA SER A 85 0.85 10.22 -2.43
C SER A 85 1.45 8.81 -2.53
N LEU A 86 0.63 7.82 -2.82
CA LEU A 86 1.01 6.41 -2.92
C LEU A 86 1.14 5.92 -4.37
N SER A 87 0.90 6.78 -5.34
CA SER A 87 0.86 6.42 -6.76
C SER A 87 2.14 6.85 -7.47
N LYS A 88 2.77 5.91 -8.19
CA LYS A 88 3.91 6.20 -9.05
C LYS A 88 3.45 6.88 -10.33
N ASP A 89 4.27 7.80 -10.85
CA ASP A 89 4.06 8.37 -12.18
C ASP A 89 4.56 7.39 -13.24
N MET A 90 3.64 6.66 -13.85
CA MET A 90 3.93 5.62 -14.82
C MET A 90 4.38 6.16 -16.17
N SER A 91 4.28 7.49 -16.42
CA SER A 91 4.80 8.13 -17.64
C SER A 91 6.31 8.28 -17.63
N LEU A 92 6.96 8.16 -16.47
CA LEU A 92 8.41 8.31 -16.32
C LEU A 92 9.15 7.01 -16.59
N THR A 93 10.44 7.12 -16.97
CA THR A 93 11.34 5.97 -17.05
C THR A 93 11.45 5.30 -15.68
N ARG A 94 11.71 3.99 -15.66
CA ARG A 94 11.77 3.21 -14.41
C ARG A 94 12.69 3.83 -13.36
N LYS A 95 13.90 4.23 -13.74
CA LYS A 95 14.89 4.82 -12.83
C LYS A 95 14.41 6.16 -12.24
N LYS A 96 13.88 7.03 -13.09
CA LYS A 96 13.35 8.34 -12.68
C LYS A 96 12.10 8.18 -11.82
N ARG A 97 11.22 7.26 -12.21
CA ARG A 97 9.99 6.94 -11.48
C ARG A 97 10.28 6.52 -10.04
N GLU A 98 11.20 5.57 -9.83
CA GLU A 98 11.55 5.10 -8.49
C GLU A 98 12.18 6.19 -7.63
N ARG A 99 13.08 7.01 -8.20
CA ARG A 99 13.69 8.12 -7.48
C ARG A 99 12.66 9.14 -7.00
N ILE A 100 11.73 9.51 -7.86
CA ILE A 100 10.66 10.47 -7.54
C ILE A 100 9.69 9.87 -6.53
N TYR A 101 9.34 8.58 -6.68
CA TYR A 101 8.44 7.90 -5.76
C TYR A 101 9.01 7.80 -4.33
N VAL A 102 10.29 7.50 -4.18
CA VAL A 102 10.95 7.48 -2.88
C VAL A 102 10.85 8.84 -2.20
N LYS A 103 11.13 9.93 -2.92
CA LYS A 103 10.97 11.29 -2.40
C LYS A 103 9.52 11.59 -2.01
N GLN A 104 8.59 11.20 -2.85
CA GLN A 104 7.15 11.34 -2.59
C GLN A 104 6.72 10.61 -1.33
N LEU A 105 7.17 9.38 -1.10
CA LEU A 105 6.92 8.62 0.11
C LEU A 105 7.51 9.28 1.35
N GLN A 106 8.72 9.82 1.24
CA GLN A 106 9.39 10.51 2.32
C GLN A 106 8.61 11.74 2.79
N GLU A 107 8.02 12.47 1.85
CA GLU A 107 7.23 13.69 2.10
C GLU A 107 5.75 13.40 2.42
N ALA A 108 5.29 12.17 2.25
CA ALA A 108 3.90 11.79 2.46
C ALA A 108 3.47 11.91 3.94
N SER A 109 2.16 12.06 4.17
CA SER A 109 1.60 12.09 5.50
C SER A 109 1.79 10.76 6.24
N PHE A 110 1.67 10.81 7.57
CA PHE A 110 1.63 9.59 8.39
C PHE A 110 0.55 8.61 7.90
N ASP A 111 -0.64 9.09 7.59
CA ASP A 111 -1.75 8.25 7.12
C ASP A 111 -1.41 7.51 5.82
N ALA A 112 -0.79 8.21 4.87
CA ALA A 112 -0.32 7.60 3.63
C ALA A 112 0.76 6.53 3.89
N LYS A 113 1.70 6.81 4.79
CA LYS A 113 2.75 5.86 5.20
C LYS A 113 2.17 4.63 5.88
N LEU A 114 1.10 4.78 6.66
CA LEU A 114 0.40 3.67 7.29
C LEU A 114 -0.23 2.74 6.25
N ILE A 115 -0.88 3.30 5.23
CA ILE A 115 -1.40 2.52 4.11
C ILE A 115 -0.25 1.79 3.39
N LYS A 116 0.86 2.48 3.15
CA LYS A 116 2.04 1.87 2.50
C LYS A 116 2.60 0.71 3.31
N LEU A 117 2.65 0.82 4.62
CA LEU A 117 3.06 -0.28 5.50
C LEU A 117 2.17 -1.52 5.31
N CYS A 118 0.85 -1.33 5.25
CA CYS A 118 -0.09 -2.42 5.04
C CYS A 118 0.02 -3.02 3.63
N ASP A 119 0.25 -2.20 2.62
CA ASP A 119 0.56 -2.62 1.26
C ASP A 119 1.82 -3.49 1.20
N ILE A 120 2.89 -3.04 1.83
CA ILE A 120 4.15 -3.78 1.96
C ILE A 120 3.93 -5.14 2.63
N SER A 121 3.22 -5.17 3.74
CA SER A 121 2.92 -6.40 4.48
C SER A 121 2.14 -7.40 3.62
N ALA A 122 1.13 -6.93 2.89
CA ALA A 122 0.33 -7.76 1.98
C ALA A 122 1.19 -8.32 0.84
N ASN A 123 2.01 -7.48 0.22
CA ASN A 123 2.90 -7.89 -0.87
C ASN A 123 3.93 -8.93 -0.42
N LEU A 124 4.52 -8.78 0.76
CA LEU A 124 5.46 -9.77 1.31
C LEU A 124 4.79 -11.12 1.56
N SER A 125 3.56 -11.13 2.04
CA SER A 125 2.79 -12.36 2.21
C SER A 125 2.52 -13.07 0.88
N ASP A 126 2.20 -12.32 -0.16
CA ASP A 126 1.94 -12.85 -1.50
C ASP A 126 3.19 -13.44 -2.15
N LEU A 127 4.37 -12.84 -1.92
CA LEU A 127 5.62 -13.31 -2.49
C LEU A 127 5.97 -14.75 -2.08
N LYS A 128 5.51 -15.21 -0.92
CA LYS A 128 5.74 -16.59 -0.47
C LYS A 128 5.07 -17.62 -1.38
N ASN A 129 3.91 -17.26 -1.95
CA ASN A 129 3.09 -18.15 -2.76
C ASN A 129 3.20 -17.85 -4.26
N TYR A 130 4.08 -16.95 -4.63
CA TYR A 130 4.25 -16.48 -5.98
C TYR A 130 5.31 -17.31 -6.72
N ASP A 131 4.94 -17.84 -7.89
CA ASP A 131 5.86 -18.61 -8.72
C ASP A 131 6.76 -17.67 -9.54
N ALA A 132 7.94 -17.41 -9.01
CA ALA A 132 8.96 -16.61 -9.67
C ALA A 132 10.35 -17.08 -9.23
N SER A 133 11.37 -16.73 -10.03
CA SER A 133 12.75 -17.04 -9.67
C SER A 133 13.14 -16.39 -8.34
N LYS A 134 14.05 -17.02 -7.62
CA LYS A 134 14.59 -16.51 -6.35
C LYS A 134 15.18 -15.10 -6.52
N SER A 135 15.89 -14.86 -7.62
CA SER A 135 16.48 -13.54 -7.90
C SER A 135 15.44 -12.47 -8.14
N LYS A 136 14.33 -12.81 -8.80
CA LYS A 136 13.21 -11.88 -9.05
C LYS A 136 12.49 -11.53 -7.75
N LYS A 137 12.21 -12.52 -6.90
CA LYS A 137 11.63 -12.30 -5.56
C LYS A 137 12.56 -11.43 -4.71
N LEU A 138 13.85 -11.73 -4.68
CA LEU A 138 14.82 -10.97 -3.91
C LEU A 138 14.90 -9.50 -4.34
N ARG A 139 14.81 -9.22 -5.64
CA ARG A 139 14.76 -7.85 -6.17
C ARG A 139 13.54 -7.09 -5.63
N GLN A 140 12.38 -7.74 -5.60
CA GLN A 140 11.16 -7.16 -5.05
C GLN A 140 11.29 -6.87 -3.55
N VAL A 141 11.82 -7.82 -2.78
CA VAL A 141 11.98 -7.68 -1.34
C VAL A 141 13.00 -6.58 -1.00
N ARG A 142 14.08 -6.44 -1.76
CA ARG A 142 15.04 -5.33 -1.58
C ARG A 142 14.40 -3.97 -1.80
N LYS A 143 13.55 -3.86 -2.80
CA LYS A 143 12.77 -2.64 -3.08
C LYS A 143 11.81 -2.31 -1.94
N ILE A 144 11.08 -3.30 -1.46
CA ILE A 144 10.19 -3.19 -0.30
C ILE A 144 10.97 -2.75 0.94
N ARG A 145 12.12 -3.36 1.20
CA ARG A 145 12.98 -2.99 2.31
C ARG A 145 13.41 -1.52 2.24
N HIS A 146 13.74 -1.05 1.05
CA HIS A 146 14.08 0.36 0.83
C HIS A 146 12.92 1.29 1.17
N TYR A 147 11.71 0.98 0.73
CA TYR A 147 10.52 1.75 1.09
C TYR A 147 10.28 1.79 2.60
N LEU A 148 10.48 0.68 3.28
CA LEU A 148 10.38 0.62 4.74
C LEU A 148 11.37 1.56 5.43
N THR A 149 12.61 1.64 4.97
CA THR A 149 13.60 2.56 5.53
C THR A 149 13.18 4.03 5.38
N VAL A 150 12.43 4.34 4.33
CA VAL A 150 11.93 5.71 4.06
C VAL A 150 10.77 6.10 4.97
N ILE A 151 9.86 5.16 5.26
CA ILE A 151 8.61 5.47 5.98
C ILE A 151 8.65 5.16 7.48
N LYS A 152 9.61 4.37 7.95
CA LYS A 152 9.60 3.79 9.31
C LYS A 152 9.63 4.82 10.44
N ASN A 153 10.40 5.89 10.30
CA ASN A 153 10.60 6.84 11.41
C ASN A 153 9.28 7.51 11.82
N ASP A 154 8.51 8.00 10.86
CA ASP A 154 7.21 8.60 11.13
C ASP A 154 6.22 7.59 11.75
N LEU A 155 6.32 6.32 11.34
CA LEU A 155 5.48 5.25 11.87
C LEU A 155 5.85 4.90 13.32
N ILE A 156 7.14 4.92 13.65
CA ILE A 156 7.65 4.62 15.01
C ILE A 156 7.32 5.77 15.96
N GLU A 157 7.47 7.01 15.51
CA GLU A 157 7.25 8.20 16.33
C GLU A 157 5.78 8.41 16.71
N ASN A 158 4.84 7.92 15.88
CA ASN A 158 3.42 8.06 16.14
C ASN A 158 2.91 6.90 17.01
N THR A 159 2.35 7.23 18.19
CA THR A 159 1.88 6.26 19.17
C THR A 159 0.38 5.96 19.10
N ASP A 160 -0.35 6.54 18.13
CA ASP A 160 -1.80 6.36 18.00
C ASP A 160 -2.19 4.93 17.63
N TYR A 161 -1.28 4.21 16.97
CA TYR A 161 -1.50 2.84 16.52
C TYR A 161 -0.37 1.91 17.02
N PRO A 162 -0.40 1.49 18.30
CA PRO A 162 0.70 0.73 18.90
C PRO A 162 0.98 -0.62 18.23
N LYS A 163 -0.01 -1.23 17.60
CA LYS A 163 0.17 -2.48 16.83
C LYS A 163 1.04 -2.33 15.59
N THR A 164 1.33 -1.10 15.18
CA THR A 164 2.25 -0.80 14.06
C THR A 164 3.64 -1.36 14.33
N MET A 165 4.14 -1.27 15.56
CA MET A 165 5.43 -1.85 15.94
C MET A 165 5.44 -3.38 15.77
N THR A 166 4.39 -4.05 16.18
CA THR A 166 4.24 -5.50 16.01
C THR A 166 4.28 -5.89 14.52
N LEU A 167 3.62 -5.10 13.67
CA LEU A 167 3.63 -5.32 12.22
C LEU A 167 5.04 -5.11 11.64
N LEU A 168 5.76 -4.07 12.05
CA LEU A 168 7.14 -3.81 11.63
C LEU A 168 8.08 -4.93 12.04
N GLU A 169 7.96 -5.45 13.26
CA GLU A 169 8.72 -6.60 13.73
C GLU A 169 8.45 -7.86 12.91
N SER A 170 7.18 -8.12 12.58
CA SER A 170 6.77 -9.22 11.72
C SER A 170 7.37 -9.10 10.32
N ILE A 171 7.39 -7.90 9.76
CA ILE A 171 8.02 -7.62 8.46
C ILE A 171 9.53 -7.89 8.53
N ASN A 172 10.20 -7.48 9.60
CA ASN A 172 11.62 -7.77 9.80
C ASN A 172 11.90 -9.28 9.80
N GLN A 173 11.05 -10.07 10.40
CA GLN A 173 11.18 -11.53 10.36
C GLN A 173 11.02 -12.07 8.93
N ASN A 174 10.09 -11.53 8.16
CA ASN A 174 9.93 -11.88 6.76
C ASN A 174 11.17 -11.52 5.94
N LEU A 175 11.78 -10.35 6.18
CA LEU A 175 13.02 -9.95 5.52
C LEU A 175 14.15 -10.94 5.79
N LYS A 176 14.29 -11.42 7.02
CA LYS A 176 15.28 -12.45 7.38
C LYS A 176 15.05 -13.76 6.62
N GLN A 177 13.79 -14.18 6.46
CA GLN A 177 13.45 -15.38 5.69
C GLN A 177 13.88 -15.29 4.23
N PHE A 178 13.93 -14.07 3.67
CA PHE A 178 14.47 -13.82 2.33
C PHE A 178 15.99 -13.57 2.33
N GLY A 179 16.67 -13.71 3.47
CA GLY A 179 18.10 -13.51 3.59
C GLY A 179 18.55 -12.06 3.65
N LEU A 180 17.64 -11.13 3.93
CA LEU A 180 17.95 -9.70 4.05
C LEU A 180 18.10 -9.27 5.52
N ARG A 181 18.91 -8.21 5.71
CA ARG A 181 19.03 -7.59 7.03
C ARG A 181 17.71 -6.93 7.43
N SER A 182 17.36 -7.08 8.70
CA SER A 182 16.25 -6.33 9.29
C SER A 182 16.52 -4.82 9.19
N ILE A 183 15.46 -4.03 9.16
CA ILE A 183 15.56 -2.58 9.37
C ILE A 183 15.69 -2.31 10.88
N SER A 184 16.40 -1.27 11.25
CA SER A 184 16.45 -0.85 12.67
C SER A 184 15.13 -0.18 13.07
N LEU A 185 14.57 -0.60 14.18
CA LEU A 185 13.33 -0.07 14.74
C LEU A 185 13.60 0.71 16.03
#